data_1df5bf88223c2affa7ebcf5bd2e38236
#
_entry.id   1df5bf88223c2affa7ebcf5bd2e38236
#
_cell.length_a   1.000
_cell.length_b   1.000
_cell.length_c   1.000
_cell.angle_alpha   90.00
_cell.angle_beta   90.00
_cell.angle_gamma   90.00
#
_symmetry.space_group_name_H-M   'P 1'
#
loop_
_entity.id
_entity.type
_entity.pdbx_description
1 polymer ?
#
loop_
_entity_poly.entity_id
_entity_poly.type
_entity_poly.pdbx_seq_one_letter_code
_entity_poly.pdbx_strand_id
1 'polypeptide(L)'
;IPLLSKPIHFENKKKLLIDPYLLGVCLGDGHIQEKIVRLEVHKDDFDEMFKGFLIKENKSNVNTRRCTIKVGESIKKLKLNNSRSHNKFIPDVYKYSTLKNRLSILQGLMDTDGHCCKPIDGNFRGAKFCSVSEKLVDDVAEIIHSLGGIVKKSSSVPTYTYKNEKK
;
A
#
# COMPACT_ATOMS: atom_id res chain seq x y z
N ILE A 1 -25.75 -7.56 7.89
CA ILE A 1 -25.32 -6.96 6.61
C ILE A 1 -25.02 -8.11 5.68
N PRO A 2 -25.66 -8.18 4.48
CA PRO A 2 -25.37 -9.21 3.52
C PRO A 2 -23.92 -9.11 3.05
N LEU A 3 -23.17 -10.20 3.13
CA LEU A 3 -21.82 -10.32 2.58
C LEU A 3 -21.93 -10.55 1.07
N LEU A 4 -21.02 -9.96 0.32
CA LEU A 4 -20.91 -10.26 -1.10
C LEU A 4 -20.47 -11.73 -1.27
N SER A 5 -21.25 -12.51 -2.02
CA SER A 5 -20.89 -13.89 -2.35
C SER A 5 -19.79 -13.99 -3.41
N LYS A 6 -19.56 -12.92 -4.15
CA LYS A 6 -18.55 -12.81 -5.22
C LYS A 6 -17.98 -11.40 -5.28
N PRO A 7 -16.73 -11.23 -5.76
CA PRO A 7 -16.18 -9.91 -6.01
C PRO A 7 -17.02 -9.08 -6.96
N ILE A 8 -17.10 -7.79 -6.72
CA ILE A 8 -17.74 -6.84 -7.64
C ILE A 8 -16.89 -6.74 -8.91
N HIS A 9 -17.52 -6.86 -10.06
CA HIS A 9 -16.89 -6.60 -11.36
C HIS A 9 -17.16 -5.15 -11.77
N PHE A 10 -16.07 -4.39 -11.94
CA PHE A 10 -16.14 -3.05 -12.52
C PHE A 10 -15.72 -3.10 -13.99
N GLU A 11 -16.53 -2.54 -14.87
CA GLU A 11 -16.25 -2.46 -16.32
C GLU A 11 -15.23 -1.35 -16.68
N ASN A 12 -14.56 -0.80 -15.71
CA ASN A 12 -13.62 0.29 -15.92
C ASN A 12 -12.35 -0.20 -16.65
N LYS A 13 -12.28 0.07 -17.95
CA LYS A 13 -11.14 -0.24 -18.83
C LYS A 13 -10.15 0.92 -18.96
N LYS A 14 -10.21 1.94 -18.10
CA LYS A 14 -9.27 3.07 -18.16
C LYS A 14 -7.85 2.59 -17.98
N LYS A 15 -6.95 3.07 -18.84
CA LYS A 15 -5.52 2.79 -18.73
C LYS A 15 -4.99 3.38 -17.42
N LEU A 16 -4.40 2.56 -16.59
CA LEU A 16 -3.76 2.99 -15.35
C LEU A 16 -2.41 3.64 -15.66
N LEU A 17 -2.09 4.73 -14.99
CA LEU A 17 -0.89 5.55 -15.26
C LEU A 17 0.36 4.97 -14.59
N ILE A 18 0.19 4.23 -13.51
CA ILE A 18 1.24 3.54 -12.75
C ILE A 18 0.78 2.10 -12.59
N ASP A 19 1.69 1.16 -12.62
CA ASP A 19 1.35 -0.23 -12.28
C ASP A 19 0.68 -0.30 -10.90
N PRO A 20 -0.42 -1.05 -10.73
CA PRO A 20 -1.16 -1.09 -9.47
C PRO A 20 -0.33 -1.55 -8.27
N TYR A 21 0.54 -2.55 -8.45
CA TYR A 21 1.43 -3.01 -7.40
C TYR A 21 2.40 -1.91 -6.98
N LEU A 22 3.09 -1.30 -7.96
CA LEU A 22 4.01 -0.19 -7.69
C LEU A 22 3.29 1.00 -7.02
N LEU A 23 2.05 1.30 -7.41
CA LEU A 23 1.30 2.35 -6.73
C LEU A 23 1.02 1.97 -5.28
N GLY A 24 0.68 0.73 -5.00
CA GLY A 24 0.51 0.21 -3.63
C GLY A 24 1.76 0.41 -2.79
N VAL A 25 2.92 -0.01 -3.30
CA VAL A 25 4.23 0.19 -2.66
C VAL A 25 4.53 1.68 -2.42
N CYS A 26 4.24 2.54 -3.40
CA CYS A 26 4.43 3.98 -3.25
C CYS A 26 3.52 4.61 -2.19
N LEU A 27 2.30 4.12 -2.06
CA LEU A 27 1.33 4.60 -1.07
C LEU A 27 1.64 4.09 0.33
N GLY A 28 2.23 2.91 0.50
CA GLY A 28 2.76 2.45 1.77
C GLY A 28 4.00 3.27 2.16
N ASP A 29 5.17 2.77 1.88
CA ASP A 29 6.46 3.33 2.33
C ASP A 29 7.02 4.48 1.48
N GLY A 30 6.40 4.82 0.34
CA GLY A 30 6.95 5.79 -0.59
C GLY A 30 6.94 7.24 -0.06
N HIS A 31 8.07 7.92 -0.17
CA HIS A 31 8.14 9.38 -0.08
C HIS A 31 7.84 9.98 -1.46
N ILE A 32 6.60 10.43 -1.64
CA ILE A 32 6.07 10.91 -2.92
C ILE A 32 6.55 12.35 -3.17
N GLN A 33 7.17 12.56 -4.33
CA GLN A 33 7.58 13.87 -4.85
C GLN A 33 6.90 14.10 -6.21
N GLU A 34 7.14 15.24 -6.84
CA GLU A 34 6.43 15.60 -8.08
C GLU A 34 6.56 14.57 -9.22
N LYS A 35 7.75 14.01 -9.43
CA LYS A 35 8.06 13.12 -10.57
C LYS A 35 8.67 11.78 -10.18
N ILE A 36 8.98 11.63 -8.91
CA ILE A 36 9.65 10.44 -8.38
C ILE A 36 9.04 10.04 -7.04
N VAL A 37 9.17 8.77 -6.71
CA VAL A 37 8.93 8.26 -5.36
C VAL A 37 10.22 7.63 -4.87
N ARG A 38 10.62 8.00 -3.66
CA ARG A 38 11.77 7.40 -2.98
C ARG A 38 11.26 6.48 -1.89
N LEU A 39 11.89 5.32 -1.76
CA LEU A 39 11.60 4.39 -0.67
C LEU A 39 12.87 3.64 -0.28
N GLU A 40 12.81 3.04 0.90
CA GLU A 40 13.87 2.21 1.44
C GLU A 40 13.27 0.86 1.81
N VAL A 41 13.82 -0.22 1.26
CA VAL A 41 13.30 -1.58 1.38
C VAL A 41 14.39 -2.46 1.98
N HIS A 42 14.03 -3.46 2.77
CA HIS A 42 14.99 -4.44 3.25
C HIS A 42 15.64 -5.16 2.06
N LYS A 43 16.94 -5.41 2.15
CA LYS A 43 17.69 -5.95 1.01
C LYS A 43 17.16 -7.30 0.52
N ASP A 44 16.67 -8.13 1.45
CA ASP A 44 16.20 -9.48 1.14
C ASP A 44 14.84 -9.47 0.42
N ASP A 45 14.05 -8.39 0.60
CA ASP A 45 12.73 -8.24 -0.03
C ASP A 45 12.80 -7.53 -1.39
N PHE A 46 13.91 -6.80 -1.65
CA PHE A 46 14.04 -5.91 -2.80
C PHE A 46 13.86 -6.64 -4.14
N ASP A 47 14.55 -7.76 -4.31
CA ASP A 47 14.57 -8.48 -5.59
C ASP A 47 13.20 -9.14 -5.88
N GLU A 48 12.49 -9.56 -4.85
CA GLU A 48 11.12 -10.12 -4.97
C GLU A 48 10.10 -9.03 -5.25
N MET A 49 10.11 -7.94 -4.47
CA MET A 49 9.18 -6.82 -4.61
C MET A 49 9.27 -6.14 -5.99
N PHE A 50 10.48 -6.01 -6.54
CA PHE A 50 10.70 -5.27 -7.78
C PHE A 50 11.04 -6.15 -8.99
N LYS A 51 10.79 -7.44 -8.90
CA LYS A 51 10.97 -8.37 -10.02
C LYS A 51 10.16 -7.93 -11.23
N GLY A 52 10.86 -7.70 -12.35
CA GLY A 52 10.24 -7.25 -13.61
C GLY A 52 10.02 -5.74 -13.72
N PHE A 53 10.41 -4.96 -12.71
CA PHE A 53 10.36 -3.49 -12.77
C PHE A 53 11.76 -2.90 -12.93
N LEU A 54 11.87 -1.87 -13.79
CA LEU A 54 13.11 -1.10 -13.94
C LEU A 54 13.20 -0.03 -12.84
N ILE A 55 13.68 -0.42 -11.67
CA ILE A 55 13.84 0.46 -10.52
C ILE A 55 15.30 0.86 -10.38
N LYS A 56 15.54 2.17 -10.26
CA LYS A 56 16.90 2.68 -10.00
C LYS A 56 17.25 2.48 -8.54
N GLU A 57 18.19 1.58 -8.27
CA GLU A 57 18.81 1.46 -6.96
C GLU A 57 19.75 2.68 -6.72
N ASN A 58 19.65 3.25 -5.53
CA ASN A 58 20.55 4.28 -5.03
C ASN A 58 21.51 3.66 -4.01
N LYS A 59 22.36 4.47 -3.39
CA LYS A 59 23.31 4.01 -2.39
C LYS A 59 22.58 3.28 -1.25
N SER A 60 22.95 2.02 -1.00
CA SER A 60 22.36 1.15 0.02
C SER A 60 23.14 1.20 1.33
N ASN A 61 22.48 0.84 2.43
CA ASN A 61 23.09 0.51 3.70
C ASN A 61 23.30 -1.01 3.81
N VAL A 62 23.86 -1.48 4.91
CA VAL A 62 24.15 -2.91 5.14
C VAL A 62 22.87 -3.78 5.03
N ASN A 63 21.74 -3.27 5.52
CA ASN A 63 20.47 -4.02 5.60
C ASN A 63 19.36 -3.49 4.69
N THR A 64 19.51 -2.33 4.07
CA THR A 64 18.46 -1.71 3.26
C THR A 64 18.97 -1.25 1.91
N ARG A 65 18.10 -1.27 0.91
CA ARG A 65 18.31 -0.71 -0.42
C ARG A 65 17.40 0.49 -0.60
N ARG A 66 17.98 1.63 -0.92
CA ARG A 66 17.24 2.82 -1.32
C ARG A 66 16.97 2.78 -2.81
N CYS A 67 15.75 3.04 -3.20
CA CYS A 67 15.39 3.07 -4.59
C CYS A 67 14.57 4.31 -4.96
N THR A 68 14.57 4.59 -6.25
CA THR A 68 13.81 5.69 -6.84
C THR A 68 12.95 5.15 -7.98
N ILE A 69 11.64 5.29 -7.83
CA ILE A 69 10.66 4.97 -8.86
C ILE A 69 10.36 6.25 -9.63
N LYS A 70 10.58 6.23 -10.94
CA LYS A 70 10.23 7.34 -11.83
C LYS A 70 8.76 7.24 -12.22
N VAL A 71 7.94 8.15 -11.73
CA VAL A 71 6.49 8.19 -11.97
C VAL A 71 6.07 9.34 -12.89
N GLY A 72 6.98 10.26 -13.20
CA GLY A 72 6.74 11.39 -14.09
C GLY A 72 5.53 12.22 -13.68
N GLU A 73 4.74 12.67 -14.67
CA GLU A 73 3.53 13.46 -14.44
C GLU A 73 2.33 12.62 -13.92
N SER A 74 2.49 11.31 -13.80
CA SER A 74 1.39 10.43 -13.36
C SER A 74 0.94 10.78 -11.94
N ILE A 75 1.85 11.11 -11.04
CA ILE A 75 1.55 11.50 -9.66
C ILE A 75 0.66 12.75 -9.63
N LYS A 76 0.96 13.77 -10.45
CA LYS A 76 0.16 14.99 -10.55
C LYS A 76 -1.23 14.70 -11.12
N LYS A 77 -1.31 13.89 -12.18
CA LYS A 77 -2.58 13.49 -12.78
C LYS A 77 -3.46 12.68 -11.82
N LEU A 78 -2.86 11.91 -10.93
CA LEU A 78 -3.53 11.15 -9.89
C LEU A 78 -3.82 11.99 -8.62
N LYS A 79 -3.42 13.28 -8.60
CA LYS A 79 -3.57 14.20 -7.46
C LYS A 79 -2.81 13.75 -6.19
N LEU A 80 -1.72 13.03 -6.38
CA LEU A 80 -0.87 12.53 -5.29
C LEU A 80 0.39 13.38 -5.04
N ASN A 81 0.59 14.46 -5.79
CA ASN A 81 1.81 15.27 -5.76
C ASN A 81 2.08 16.01 -4.43
N ASN A 82 1.07 16.16 -3.59
CA ASN A 82 1.20 16.75 -2.25
C ASN A 82 0.92 15.75 -1.13
N SER A 83 0.94 14.45 -1.44
CA SER A 83 0.65 13.41 -0.45
C SER A 83 1.79 13.27 0.56
N ARG A 84 1.41 13.27 1.83
CA ARG A 84 2.23 12.95 3.00
C ARG A 84 1.64 11.73 3.69
N SER A 85 2.33 11.18 4.69
CA SER A 85 1.86 9.97 5.38
C SER A 85 0.40 10.05 5.82
N HIS A 86 -0.07 11.21 6.28
CA HIS A 86 -1.41 11.40 6.86
C HIS A 86 -2.53 11.69 5.86
N ASN A 87 -2.20 11.98 4.59
CA ASN A 87 -3.21 12.32 3.57
C ASN A 87 -3.08 11.51 2.27
N LYS A 88 -2.36 10.39 2.30
CA LYS A 88 -2.34 9.44 1.20
C LYS A 88 -3.73 8.86 0.96
N PHE A 89 -4.03 8.50 -0.28
CA PHE A 89 -5.30 7.87 -0.68
C PHE A 89 -5.10 7.02 -1.94
N ILE A 90 -6.02 6.11 -2.21
CA ILE A 90 -6.05 5.35 -3.46
C ILE A 90 -6.95 6.07 -4.45
N PRO A 91 -6.44 6.52 -5.62
CA PRO A 91 -7.27 7.16 -6.63
C PRO A 91 -8.40 6.24 -7.11
N ASP A 92 -9.60 6.81 -7.34
CA ASP A 92 -10.81 6.06 -7.71
C ASP A 92 -10.62 5.17 -8.94
N VAL A 93 -9.80 5.61 -9.90
CA VAL A 93 -9.49 4.81 -11.10
C VAL A 93 -8.85 3.46 -10.76
N TYR A 94 -8.20 3.33 -9.61
CA TYR A 94 -7.64 2.07 -9.10
C TYR A 94 -8.65 1.31 -8.24
N LYS A 95 -9.40 2.01 -7.38
CA LYS A 95 -10.42 1.39 -6.52
C LYS A 95 -11.50 0.67 -7.33
N TYR A 96 -11.92 1.27 -8.42
CA TYR A 96 -12.97 0.75 -9.29
C TYR A 96 -12.43 0.12 -10.58
N SER A 97 -11.21 -0.40 -10.54
CA SER A 97 -10.59 -1.12 -11.65
C SER A 97 -10.89 -2.62 -11.61
N THR A 98 -10.27 -3.39 -12.50
CA THR A 98 -10.45 -4.84 -12.57
C THR A 98 -10.08 -5.52 -11.24
N LEU A 99 -10.60 -6.71 -11.00
CA LEU A 99 -10.26 -7.55 -9.84
C LEU A 99 -8.74 -7.71 -9.69
N LYS A 100 -8.05 -8.03 -10.80
CA LYS A 100 -6.59 -8.17 -10.83
C LYS A 100 -5.88 -6.92 -10.32
N ASN A 101 -6.29 -5.74 -10.79
CA ASN A 101 -5.65 -4.47 -10.40
C ASN A 101 -5.90 -4.14 -8.92
N ARG A 102 -7.10 -4.41 -8.42
CA ARG A 102 -7.44 -4.20 -7.00
C ARG A 102 -6.65 -5.13 -6.07
N LEU A 103 -6.47 -6.38 -6.45
CA LEU A 103 -5.59 -7.30 -5.71
C LEU A 103 -4.13 -6.85 -5.76
N SER A 104 -3.67 -6.40 -6.93
CA SER A 104 -2.28 -5.98 -7.11
C SER A 104 -1.92 -4.74 -6.28
N ILE A 105 -2.81 -3.74 -6.19
CA ILE A 105 -2.56 -2.58 -5.32
C ILE A 105 -2.60 -2.94 -3.84
N LEU A 106 -3.51 -3.84 -3.43
CA LEU A 106 -3.53 -4.35 -2.06
C LEU A 106 -2.24 -5.10 -1.73
N GLN A 107 -1.73 -5.93 -2.65
CA GLN A 107 -0.48 -6.62 -2.45
C GLN A 107 0.66 -5.64 -2.20
N GLY A 108 0.83 -4.61 -3.05
CA GLY A 108 1.88 -3.62 -2.84
C GLY A 108 1.77 -2.85 -1.52
N LEU A 109 0.55 -2.56 -1.04
CA LEU A 109 0.31 -1.97 0.27
C LEU A 109 0.64 -2.93 1.42
N MET A 110 0.32 -4.21 1.26
CA MET A 110 0.57 -5.23 2.28
C MET A 110 2.05 -5.61 2.36
N ASP A 111 2.79 -5.56 1.27
CA ASP A 111 4.23 -5.83 1.24
C ASP A 111 5.05 -4.71 1.91
N THR A 112 4.45 -3.54 2.15
CA THR A 112 5.07 -2.40 2.85
C THR A 112 4.55 -2.22 4.26
N ASP A 113 3.28 -1.86 4.41
CA ASP A 113 2.62 -1.51 5.70
C ASP A 113 1.74 -2.65 6.26
N GLY A 114 1.82 -3.83 5.64
CA GLY A 114 1.06 -4.99 6.04
C GLY A 114 1.77 -5.84 7.09
N HIS A 115 0.99 -6.58 7.86
CA HIS A 115 1.48 -7.54 8.83
C HIS A 115 0.58 -8.78 8.87
N CYS A 116 1.17 -9.96 8.68
CA CYS A 116 0.48 -11.22 8.91
C CYS A 116 0.50 -11.57 10.40
N CYS A 117 -0.69 -11.77 10.97
CA CYS A 117 -0.79 -12.21 12.35
C CYS A 117 -0.23 -13.64 12.46
N LYS A 118 0.69 -13.86 13.41
CA LYS A 118 1.25 -15.20 13.65
C LYS A 118 0.12 -16.20 13.90
N PRO A 119 0.15 -17.38 13.26
CA PRO A 119 -0.82 -18.43 13.55
C PRO A 119 -0.73 -18.84 15.03
N ILE A 120 -1.87 -19.12 15.65
CA ILE A 120 -1.92 -19.79 16.95
C ILE A 120 -2.61 -21.12 16.70
N ASP A 121 -2.02 -22.20 17.16
CA ASP A 121 -2.47 -23.58 16.96
C ASP A 121 -2.70 -23.92 15.46
N GLY A 122 -1.82 -23.41 14.57
CA GLY A 122 -1.88 -23.65 13.13
C GLY A 122 -2.98 -22.88 12.39
N ASN A 123 -3.81 -22.08 13.08
CA ASN A 123 -4.90 -21.33 12.47
C ASN A 123 -4.44 -19.92 12.07
N PHE A 124 -4.70 -19.56 10.81
CA PHE A 124 -4.47 -18.20 10.31
C PHE A 124 -5.41 -17.21 11.01
N ARG A 125 -4.85 -16.13 11.58
CA ARG A 125 -5.59 -15.10 12.31
C ARG A 125 -5.85 -13.82 11.52
N GLY A 126 -5.59 -13.84 10.23
CA GLY A 126 -5.77 -12.69 9.36
C GLY A 126 -4.52 -11.88 9.14
N ALA A 127 -4.67 -10.81 8.40
CA ALA A 127 -3.65 -9.81 8.15
C ALA A 127 -4.10 -8.45 8.67
N LYS A 128 -3.15 -7.57 8.98
CA LYS A 128 -3.40 -6.19 9.43
C LYS A 128 -2.71 -5.24 8.47
N PHE A 129 -3.37 -4.14 8.18
CA PHE A 129 -2.80 -2.99 7.50
C PHE A 129 -2.88 -1.79 8.44
N CYS A 130 -1.80 -1.02 8.56
CA CYS A 130 -1.72 0.13 9.44
C CYS A 130 -1.31 1.37 8.65
N SER A 131 -2.01 2.47 8.84
CA SER A 131 -1.63 3.76 8.27
C SER A 131 -2.09 4.91 9.16
N VAL A 132 -1.36 6.02 9.11
CA VAL A 132 -1.78 7.28 9.75
C VAL A 132 -2.75 8.08 8.86
N SER A 133 -2.96 7.68 7.62
CA SER A 133 -3.98 8.23 6.74
C SER A 133 -5.29 7.47 6.91
N GLU A 134 -6.28 8.10 7.55
CA GLU A 134 -7.62 7.55 7.67
C GLU A 134 -8.23 7.27 6.28
N LYS A 135 -8.04 8.21 5.34
CA LYS A 135 -8.52 8.04 3.96
C LYS A 135 -7.94 6.81 3.28
N LEU A 136 -6.64 6.53 3.46
CA LEU A 136 -6.00 5.35 2.88
C LEU A 136 -6.55 4.07 3.51
N VAL A 137 -6.77 4.05 4.83
CA VAL A 137 -7.39 2.92 5.53
C VAL A 137 -8.82 2.67 5.03
N ASP A 138 -9.60 3.72 4.80
CA ASP A 138 -10.95 3.61 4.24
C ASP A 138 -10.93 3.08 2.82
N ASP A 139 -10.06 3.57 1.98
CA ASP A 139 -9.90 3.10 0.59
C ASP A 139 -9.49 1.61 0.54
N VAL A 140 -8.59 1.19 1.42
CA VAL A 140 -8.21 -0.23 1.56
C VAL A 140 -9.39 -1.08 1.99
N ALA A 141 -10.15 -0.63 2.99
CA ALA A 141 -11.36 -1.32 3.43
C ALA A 141 -12.40 -1.43 2.32
N GLU A 142 -12.61 -0.36 1.55
CA GLU A 142 -13.52 -0.34 0.39
C GLU A 142 -13.11 -1.37 -0.67
N ILE A 143 -11.82 -1.45 -1.01
CA ILE A 143 -11.31 -2.44 -1.94
C ILE A 143 -11.56 -3.86 -1.42
N ILE A 144 -11.22 -4.13 -0.15
CA ILE A 144 -11.40 -5.46 0.45
C ILE A 144 -12.88 -5.86 0.45
N HIS A 145 -13.79 -4.95 0.82
CA HIS A 145 -15.24 -5.20 0.75
C HIS A 145 -15.69 -5.50 -0.68
N SER A 146 -15.19 -4.75 -1.67
CA SER A 146 -15.51 -4.98 -3.08
C SER A 146 -15.00 -6.32 -3.62
N LEU A 147 -14.05 -6.94 -2.93
CA LEU A 147 -13.53 -8.28 -3.22
C LEU A 147 -14.26 -9.39 -2.44
N GLY A 148 -15.24 -9.04 -1.59
CA GLY A 148 -15.99 -9.97 -0.74
C GLY A 148 -15.35 -10.22 0.62
N GLY A 149 -14.28 -9.50 0.97
CA GLY A 149 -13.61 -9.62 2.27
C GLY A 149 -14.31 -8.84 3.38
N ILE A 150 -13.94 -9.15 4.63
CA ILE A 150 -14.45 -8.50 5.84
C ILE A 150 -13.29 -7.74 6.48
N VAL A 151 -13.57 -6.50 6.90
CA VAL A 151 -12.60 -5.64 7.56
C VAL A 151 -13.13 -5.20 8.92
N LYS A 152 -12.27 -5.26 9.93
CA LYS A 152 -12.48 -4.59 11.22
C LYS A 152 -11.54 -3.40 11.31
N LYS A 153 -12.09 -2.20 11.40
CA LYS A 153 -11.33 -0.97 11.62
C LYS A 153 -11.18 -0.69 13.11
N SER A 154 -10.00 -0.23 13.50
CA SER A 154 -9.73 0.28 14.85
C SER A 154 -8.71 1.41 14.75
N SER A 155 -8.75 2.34 15.69
CA SER A 155 -7.75 3.39 15.85
C SER A 155 -7.09 3.28 17.21
N SER A 156 -5.82 3.62 17.28
CA SER A 156 -5.06 3.69 18.54
C SER A 156 -4.06 4.83 18.47
N VAL A 157 -3.81 5.46 19.59
CA VAL A 157 -2.69 6.41 19.72
C VAL A 157 -1.45 5.58 20.10
N PRO A 158 -0.43 5.51 19.25
CA PRO A 158 0.78 4.78 19.59
C PRO A 158 1.47 5.48 20.76
N THR A 159 1.91 4.69 21.75
CA THR A 159 2.73 5.17 22.86
C THR A 159 4.13 4.59 22.72
N TYR A 160 5.14 5.38 23.05
CA TYR A 160 6.52 4.91 23.09
C TYR A 160 7.19 5.30 24.40
N THR A 161 8.17 4.51 24.80
CA THR A 161 8.97 4.80 25.99
C THR A 161 10.24 5.52 25.55
N TYR A 162 10.45 6.71 26.09
CA TYR A 162 11.67 7.49 25.90
C TYR A 162 12.26 7.84 27.26
N LYS A 163 13.52 7.46 27.51
CA LYS A 163 14.22 7.69 28.80
C LYS A 163 13.41 7.18 30.01
N ASN A 164 12.83 5.98 29.90
CA ASN A 164 11.95 5.35 30.91
C ASN A 164 10.63 6.07 31.18
N GLU A 165 10.28 7.09 30.42
CA GLU A 165 8.97 7.73 30.47
C GLU A 165 8.10 7.29 29.30
N LYS A 166 6.86 6.93 29.60
CA LYS A 166 5.85 6.62 28.57
C LYS A 166 5.31 7.95 28.02
N LYS A 167 5.44 8.15 26.73
CA LYS A 167 4.93 9.33 25.99
C LYS A 167 3.84 8.92 25.03
#